data_8c2b5a5e56fa7764e9b13e3b42962c80
#
_entry.id   8c2b5a5e56fa7764e9b13e3b42962c80
#
_cell.length_a   1.000
_cell.length_b   1.000
_cell.length_c   1.000
_cell.angle_alpha   90.00
_cell.angle_beta   90.00
_cell.angle_gamma   90.00
#
_symmetry.space_group_name_H-M   'P 1'
#
loop_
_entity.id
_entity.type
_entity.pdbx_description
1 polymer ?
#
loop_
_entity_poly.entity_id
_entity_poly.type
_entity_poly.pdbx_seq_one_letter_code
_entity_poly.pdbx_strand_id
1 'polypeptide(L)'
;MELRHLRYFVTIAEEQSFRRAADRLHVSQSPLSRQMKDLEEEMGVALFEPEGRGIKLTTAGKTFAERARSILASVDAAVDE
;
A
#
# COMPACT_ATOMS: atom_id res chain seq x y z
N MET A 1 -3.86 3.47 -11.55
CA MET A 1 -3.09 2.63 -10.62
C MET A 1 -1.89 2.01 -11.34
N GLU A 2 -0.74 2.03 -10.71
CA GLU A 2 0.47 1.43 -11.26
C GLU A 2 1.04 0.43 -10.29
N LEU A 3 1.94 -0.44 -10.76
CA LEU A 3 2.53 -1.47 -9.90
C LEU A 3 3.24 -0.89 -8.69
N ARG A 4 3.89 0.27 -8.83
CA ARG A 4 4.55 0.92 -7.67
C ARG A 4 3.55 1.28 -6.59
N HIS A 5 2.31 1.61 -6.93
CA HIS A 5 1.26 1.91 -5.95
C HIS A 5 0.92 0.67 -5.14
N LEU A 6 0.91 -0.50 -5.78
CA LEU A 6 0.69 -1.76 -5.08
C LEU A 6 1.85 -2.07 -4.13
N ARG A 7 3.09 -1.83 -4.56
CA ARG A 7 4.27 -2.03 -3.72
C ARG A 7 4.25 -1.08 -2.51
N TYR A 8 3.90 0.18 -2.74
CA TYR A 8 3.76 1.16 -1.66
C TYR A 8 2.68 0.73 -0.68
N PHE A 9 1.52 0.34 -1.19
CA PHE A 9 0.40 -0.08 -0.37
C PHE A 9 0.78 -1.27 0.52
N VAL A 10 1.38 -2.30 -0.03
CA VAL A 10 1.79 -3.49 0.72
C VAL A 10 2.81 -3.13 1.80
N THR A 11 3.78 -2.27 1.47
CA THR A 11 4.78 -1.83 2.43
C THR A 11 4.15 -1.07 3.59
N ILE A 12 3.21 -0.16 3.30
CA ILE A 12 2.49 0.59 4.33
C ILE A 12 1.69 -0.35 5.21
N ALA A 13 1.04 -1.34 4.62
CA ALA A 13 0.25 -2.33 5.35
C ALA A 13 1.15 -3.14 6.32
N GLU A 14 2.34 -3.52 5.87
CA GLU A 14 3.30 -4.27 6.69
C GLU A 14 3.83 -3.43 7.85
N GLU A 15 4.18 -2.17 7.57
CA GLU A 15 4.75 -1.28 8.57
C GLU A 15 3.71 -0.69 9.52
N GLN A 16 2.47 -0.63 9.10
CA GLN A 16 1.38 0.01 9.85
C GLN A 16 1.70 1.47 10.20
N SER A 17 2.48 2.11 9.36
CA SER A 17 2.96 3.48 9.54
C SER A 17 3.39 4.05 8.21
N PHE A 18 2.86 5.22 7.85
CA PHE A 18 3.30 5.92 6.64
C PHE A 18 4.76 6.35 6.75
N ARG A 19 5.17 6.80 7.94
CA ARG A 19 6.54 7.26 8.14
C ARG A 19 7.55 6.13 7.96
N ARG A 20 7.30 4.99 8.62
CA ARG A 20 8.21 3.85 8.50
C ARG A 20 8.21 3.26 7.10
N ALA A 21 7.06 3.23 6.45
CA ALA A 21 6.98 2.77 5.07
C ALA A 21 7.77 3.69 4.13
N ALA A 22 7.64 5.00 4.30
CA ALA A 22 8.40 5.96 3.51
C ALA A 22 9.90 5.76 3.69
N ASP A 23 10.36 5.56 4.93
CA ASP A 23 11.76 5.29 5.22
C ASP A 23 12.24 4.02 4.51
N ARG A 24 11.44 2.95 4.60
CA ARG A 24 11.76 1.67 3.98
C ARG A 24 11.81 1.76 2.45
N LEU A 25 10.92 2.57 1.87
CA LEU A 25 10.82 2.75 0.42
C LEU A 25 11.78 3.82 -0.11
N HIS A 26 12.46 4.55 0.77
CA HIS A 26 13.36 5.64 0.41
C HIS A 26 12.62 6.74 -0.37
N VAL A 27 11.42 7.08 0.09
CA VAL A 27 10.60 8.15 -0.49
C VAL A 27 10.15 9.10 0.61
N SER A 28 9.68 10.29 0.21
CA SER A 28 9.12 11.26 1.16
C SER A 28 7.72 10.81 1.59
N GLN A 29 7.36 11.09 2.84
CA GLN A 29 6.08 10.69 3.41
C GLN A 29 4.89 11.40 2.75
N SER A 30 4.98 12.71 2.51
CA SER A 30 3.86 13.47 1.96
C SER A 30 3.39 12.98 0.59
N PRO A 31 4.28 12.77 -0.40
CA PRO A 31 3.86 12.18 -1.67
C PRO A 31 3.28 10.78 -1.51
N LEU A 32 3.85 9.97 -0.62
CA LEU A 32 3.36 8.61 -0.37
C LEU A 32 1.92 8.64 0.15
N SER A 33 1.64 9.49 1.14
CA SER A 33 0.30 9.64 1.71
C SER A 33 -0.69 10.11 0.65
N ARG A 34 -0.29 11.05 -0.19
CA ARG A 34 -1.14 11.57 -1.26
C ARG A 34 -1.47 10.49 -2.29
N GLN A 35 -0.47 9.71 -2.68
CA GLN A 35 -0.68 8.64 -3.65
C GLN A 35 -1.65 7.58 -3.12
N MET A 36 -1.57 7.28 -1.82
CA MET A 36 -2.50 6.32 -1.22
C MET A 36 -3.91 6.88 -1.15
N LYS A 37 -4.04 8.18 -0.88
CA LYS A 37 -5.35 8.83 -0.88
C LYS A 37 -5.95 8.84 -2.28
N ASP A 38 -5.14 9.11 -3.29
CA ASP A 38 -5.59 9.04 -4.69
C ASP A 38 -6.04 7.63 -5.05
N LEU A 39 -5.33 6.61 -4.57
CA LEU A 39 -5.68 5.22 -4.79
C LEU A 39 -7.04 4.89 -4.16
N GLU A 40 -7.26 5.34 -2.92
CA GLU A 40 -8.54 5.16 -2.25
C GLU A 40 -9.68 5.84 -3.03
N GLU A 41 -9.44 7.04 -3.53
CA GLU A 41 -10.43 7.76 -4.34
C GLU A 41 -10.72 7.02 -5.64
N GLU A 42 -9.69 6.50 -6.30
CA GLU A 42 -9.86 5.72 -7.53
C GLU A 42 -10.71 4.48 -7.28
N MET A 43 -10.49 3.81 -6.16
CA MET A 43 -11.22 2.59 -5.80
C MET A 43 -12.58 2.87 -5.16
N GLY A 44 -12.80 4.07 -4.68
CA GLY A 44 -14.05 4.47 -4.05
C GLY A 44 -14.24 3.88 -2.66
N VAL A 45 -13.14 3.51 -1.97
CA VAL A 45 -13.22 2.87 -0.66
C VAL A 45 -11.97 3.20 0.15
N ALA A 46 -12.14 3.33 1.47
CA ALA A 46 -11.00 3.51 2.36
C ALA A 46 -10.27 2.18 2.54
N LEU A 47 -8.95 2.23 2.44
CA LEU A 47 -8.09 1.05 2.61
C LEU A 47 -7.41 1.03 3.97
N PHE A 48 -7.25 2.21 4.57
CA PHE A 48 -6.59 2.39 5.86
C PHE A 48 -7.50 3.15 6.82
N GLU A 49 -7.34 2.88 8.11
CA GLU A 49 -7.99 3.65 9.16
C GLU A 49 -7.00 3.87 10.31
N PRO A 50 -7.20 4.93 11.11
CA PRO A 50 -6.30 5.18 12.24
C PRO A 50 -6.34 4.07 13.27
N GLU A 51 -5.20 3.79 13.89
CA GLU A 51 -5.11 2.90 15.04
C GLU A 51 -3.95 3.35 15.92
N GLY A 52 -4.26 3.90 17.10
CA GLY A 52 -3.24 4.46 17.97
C GLY A 52 -2.52 5.59 17.26
N ARG A 53 -1.20 5.51 17.21
CA ARG A 53 -0.35 6.48 16.49
C ARG A 53 -0.09 6.07 15.05
N GLY A 54 -0.52 4.89 14.67
CA GLY A 54 -0.31 4.37 13.33
C GLY A 54 -1.62 4.16 12.61
N ILE A 55 -1.63 3.20 11.73
CA ILE A 55 -2.78 2.85 10.90
C ILE A 55 -2.94 1.35 10.85
N LYS A 56 -4.13 0.92 10.47
CA LYS A 56 -4.40 -0.48 10.15
C LYS A 56 -5.23 -0.54 8.88
N LEU A 57 -5.32 -1.72 8.30
CA LEU A 57 -6.16 -1.93 7.13
C LEU A 57 -7.63 -2.01 7.51
N THR A 58 -8.48 -1.42 6.67
CA THR A 58 -9.92 -1.68 6.74
C THR A 58 -10.19 -3.09 6.21
N THR A 59 -11.43 -3.56 6.29
CA THR A 59 -11.80 -4.83 5.68
C THR A 59 -11.49 -4.82 4.18
N ALA A 60 -11.84 -3.73 3.49
CA ALA A 60 -11.52 -3.56 2.07
C ALA A 60 -10.00 -3.57 1.85
N GLY A 61 -9.25 -2.93 2.75
CA GLY A 61 -7.79 -2.92 2.67
C GLY A 61 -7.19 -4.29 2.81
N LYS A 62 -7.73 -5.15 3.68
CA LYS A 62 -7.25 -6.52 3.85
C LYS A 62 -7.45 -7.34 2.57
N THR A 63 -8.62 -7.22 1.97
CA THR A 63 -8.92 -7.90 0.70
C THR A 63 -7.98 -7.41 -0.40
N PHE A 64 -7.81 -6.09 -0.49
CA PHE A 64 -6.93 -5.50 -1.49
C PHE A 64 -5.47 -5.92 -1.29
N ALA A 65 -5.02 -6.03 -0.04
CA ALA A 65 -3.65 -6.45 0.26
C ALA A 65 -3.38 -7.88 -0.27
N GLU A 66 -4.32 -8.79 -0.10
CA GLU A 66 -4.20 -10.14 -0.64
C GLU A 66 -4.03 -10.12 -2.15
N ARG A 67 -4.87 -9.33 -2.83
CA ARG A 67 -4.82 -9.18 -4.28
C ARG A 67 -3.53 -8.53 -4.74
N ALA A 68 -3.09 -7.48 -4.05
CA ALA A 68 -1.87 -6.77 -4.38
C ALA A 68 -0.65 -7.69 -4.27
N ARG A 69 -0.57 -8.48 -3.20
CA ARG A 69 0.53 -9.43 -3.02
C ARG A 69 0.55 -10.48 -4.12
N SER A 70 -0.61 -10.96 -4.52
CA SER A 70 -0.73 -11.94 -5.59
C SER A 70 -0.27 -11.38 -6.94
N ILE A 71 -0.66 -10.13 -7.24
CA ILE A 71 -0.25 -9.46 -8.47
C ILE A 71 1.27 -9.26 -8.48
N LEU A 72 1.83 -8.78 -7.37
CA LEU A 72 3.26 -8.53 -7.28
C LEU A 72 4.06 -9.83 -7.38
N ALA A 73 3.56 -10.91 -6.78
CA ALA A 73 4.20 -12.23 -6.90
C ALA A 73 4.21 -12.71 -8.35
N SER A 74 3.13 -12.46 -9.09
CA SER A 74 3.07 -12.81 -10.52
C SER A 74 4.07 -12.03 -11.34
N VAL A 75 4.24 -10.73 -11.04
CA VAL A 75 5.24 -9.89 -11.72
C VAL A 75 6.64 -10.43 -11.43
N ASP A 76 6.95 -10.70 -10.17
CA ASP A 76 8.26 -11.18 -9.78
C ASP A 76 8.57 -12.54 -10.43
N ALA A 77 7.59 -13.44 -10.50
CA ALA A 77 7.75 -14.73 -11.18
C ALA A 77 8.03 -14.55 -12.67
N ALA A 78 7.38 -13.59 -13.31
CA ALA A 78 7.58 -13.31 -14.73
C ALA A 78 8.99 -12.78 -15.00
N VAL A 79 9.51 -11.96 -14.09
CA VAL A 79 10.85 -11.39 -14.22
C VAL A 79 11.92 -12.47 -14.01
N ASP A 80 11.69 -13.43 -13.11
CA ASP A 80 12.66 -14.48 -12.78
C ASP A 80 12.79 -15.54 -13.87
N GLU A 81 11.88 -15.57 -14.82
CA GLU A 81 11.95 -16.47 -15.96
C GLU A 81 12.70 -15.84 -17.14
#